data_e17622dce04545c3a11fcd981f33a8ef
#
_entry.id   e17622dce04545c3a11fcd981f33a8ef
#
_cell.length_a   1.000
_cell.length_b   1.000
_cell.length_c   1.000
_cell.angle_alpha   90.00
_cell.angle_beta   90.00
_cell.angle_gamma   90.00
#
_symmetry.space_group_name_H-M   'P 1'
#
loop_
_entity.id
_entity.type
_entity.pdbx_description
1 polymer ?
#
loop_
_entity_poly.entity_id
_entity_poly.type
_entity_poly.pdbx_seq_one_letter_code
_entity_poly.pdbx_strand_id
1 'polypeptide(L)'
;MERVSFFLGKEERDCGAAVDGVEKFSEDDFQKSANFTEKYADEYWGGTGRFLKNGFGFKVLHEGVIASECVSIFCSERFAEVDIATHPDYRGRGFAVRCASAFIAHAIENRLKPRWDCDRQNDASLRLAEKLGFRPVKTYSLFVGKP
;
A
#
# COMPACT_ATOMS: atom_id res chain seq x y z
N MET A 1 -15.21 6.50 -13.44
CA MET A 1 -13.77 6.41 -13.05
C MET A 1 -13.21 5.10 -13.57
N GLU A 2 -12.17 5.17 -14.38
CA GLU A 2 -11.46 3.98 -14.84
C GLU A 2 -10.34 3.64 -13.87
N ARG A 3 -10.21 2.37 -13.54
CA ARG A 3 -9.18 1.86 -12.65
C ARG A 3 -8.35 0.79 -13.34
N VAL A 4 -7.12 0.65 -12.90
CA VAL A 4 -6.20 -0.37 -13.41
C VAL A 4 -5.81 -1.28 -12.25
N SER A 5 -5.97 -2.57 -12.47
CA SER A 5 -5.59 -3.61 -11.52
C SER A 5 -4.28 -4.26 -11.96
N PHE A 6 -3.38 -4.47 -11.03
CA PHE A 6 -2.03 -4.98 -11.28
C PHE A 6 -1.75 -6.22 -10.45
N PHE A 7 -0.96 -7.11 -11.02
CA PHE A 7 -0.38 -8.25 -10.31
C PHE A 7 1.14 -8.25 -10.44
N LEU A 8 1.82 -8.76 -9.42
CA LEU A 8 3.26 -8.89 -9.42
C LEU A 8 3.69 -10.07 -10.30
N GLY A 9 4.66 -9.84 -11.18
CA GLY A 9 5.24 -10.89 -12.01
C GLY A 9 6.07 -11.88 -11.21
N LYS A 10 6.20 -13.13 -11.72
CA LYS A 10 6.92 -14.21 -11.03
C LYS A 10 8.42 -13.95 -10.87
N GLU A 11 9.00 -13.12 -11.72
CA GLU A 11 10.44 -12.92 -11.82
C GLU A 11 10.98 -11.88 -10.82
N GLU A 12 10.09 -11.19 -10.11
CA GLU A 12 10.48 -10.06 -9.26
C GLU A 12 10.24 -10.32 -7.78
N ARG A 13 10.36 -11.58 -7.38
CA ARG A 13 10.14 -12.01 -6.00
C ARG A 13 11.30 -11.71 -5.06
N ASP A 14 12.35 -11.10 -5.58
CA ASP A 14 13.57 -10.86 -4.81
C ASP A 14 13.55 -9.49 -4.14
N CYS A 15 12.49 -9.23 -3.40
CA CYS A 15 12.37 -8.05 -2.55
C CYS A 15 12.83 -8.35 -1.12
N GLY A 16 13.83 -9.20 -0.97
CA GLY A 16 14.10 -9.80 0.31
C GLY A 16 15.17 -9.13 1.13
N ALA A 17 15.07 -7.87 1.50
CA ALA A 17 15.89 -7.36 2.59
C ALA A 17 15.09 -6.40 3.43
N ALA A 18 15.26 -6.46 4.75
CA ALA A 18 14.80 -5.42 5.64
C ALA A 18 15.34 -4.09 5.12
N VAL A 19 14.45 -3.19 4.75
CA VAL A 19 14.84 -1.88 4.23
C VAL A 19 15.05 -0.95 5.41
N ASP A 20 16.23 -0.35 5.47
CA ASP A 20 16.57 0.59 6.53
C ASP A 20 15.57 1.75 6.59
N GLY A 21 15.15 2.10 7.82
CA GLY A 21 14.21 3.19 8.05
C GLY A 21 12.75 2.84 7.81
N VAL A 22 12.44 1.59 7.52
CA VAL A 22 11.06 1.13 7.37
C VAL A 22 10.61 0.41 8.64
N GLU A 23 9.48 0.82 9.17
CA GLU A 23 8.88 0.24 10.37
C GLU A 23 7.45 -0.22 10.07
N LYS A 24 6.94 -1.15 10.89
CA LYS A 24 5.54 -1.55 10.78
C LYS A 24 4.61 -0.41 11.18
N PHE A 25 3.51 -0.30 10.47
CA PHE A 25 2.42 0.59 10.82
C PHE A 25 1.71 0.03 12.06
N SER A 26 1.67 0.81 13.12
CA SER A 26 1.18 0.39 14.44
C SER A 26 -0.11 1.13 14.83
N GLU A 27 -0.68 0.74 15.96
CA GLU A 27 -1.89 1.36 16.49
C GLU A 27 -1.75 2.88 16.67
N ASP A 28 -0.63 3.34 17.19
CA ASP A 28 -0.38 4.78 17.40
C ASP A 28 -0.36 5.57 16.10
N ASP A 29 -0.01 4.92 15.00
CA ASP A 29 0.12 5.60 13.72
C ASP A 29 -1.23 6.08 13.17
N PHE A 30 -2.33 5.44 13.55
CA PHE A 30 -3.67 5.91 13.17
C PHE A 30 -3.97 7.33 13.67
N GLN A 31 -3.31 7.76 14.73
CA GLN A 31 -3.47 9.11 15.26
C GLN A 31 -2.47 10.10 14.69
N LYS A 32 -1.37 9.61 14.14
CA LYS A 32 -0.30 10.44 13.58
C LYS A 32 -0.41 10.61 12.07
N SER A 33 -1.04 9.66 11.39
CA SER A 33 -1.17 9.67 9.94
C SER A 33 -2.23 10.67 9.49
N ALA A 34 -1.94 11.40 8.42
CA ALA A 34 -2.91 12.25 7.76
C ALA A 34 -3.83 11.45 6.80
N ASN A 35 -3.39 10.30 6.36
CA ASN A 35 -4.08 9.50 5.33
C ASN A 35 -4.77 8.27 5.91
N PHE A 36 -4.07 7.52 6.76
CA PHE A 36 -4.55 6.27 7.33
C PHE A 36 -4.95 6.50 8.79
N THR A 37 -6.16 6.99 8.95
CA THR A 37 -6.73 7.40 10.23
C THR A 37 -7.63 6.30 10.80
N GLU A 38 -8.13 6.50 12.02
CA GLU A 38 -9.14 5.63 12.60
C GLU A 38 -10.39 5.54 11.72
N LYS A 39 -10.77 6.64 11.11
CA LYS A 39 -11.89 6.68 10.16
C LYS A 39 -11.66 5.78 8.96
N TYR A 40 -10.44 5.77 8.43
CA TYR A 40 -10.04 4.88 7.36
C TYR A 40 -10.20 3.41 7.79
N ALA A 41 -9.69 3.08 8.97
CA ALA A 41 -9.81 1.72 9.50
C ALA A 41 -11.28 1.32 9.72
N ASP A 42 -12.10 2.24 10.21
CA ASP A 42 -13.52 1.99 10.37
C ASP A 42 -14.22 1.70 9.04
N GLU A 43 -13.87 2.47 8.01
CA GLU A 43 -14.49 2.35 6.68
C GLU A 43 -14.11 1.05 5.97
N TYR A 44 -12.82 0.70 5.97
CA TYR A 44 -12.32 -0.43 5.19
C TYR A 44 -12.15 -1.73 5.98
N TRP A 45 -11.97 -1.64 7.28
CA TRP A 45 -11.71 -2.81 8.12
C TRP A 45 -12.75 -3.05 9.19
N GLY A 46 -13.65 -2.10 9.41
CA GLY A 46 -14.60 -2.17 10.52
C GLY A 46 -13.97 -1.87 11.87
N GLY A 47 -12.84 -1.19 11.89
CA GLY A 47 -12.14 -0.72 13.09
C GLY A 47 -10.65 -1.01 13.09
N THR A 48 -9.93 -0.27 13.93
CA THR A 48 -8.47 -0.42 14.07
C THR A 48 -8.08 -1.81 14.60
N GLY A 49 -8.87 -2.38 15.49
CA GLY A 49 -8.61 -3.70 16.04
C GLY A 49 -8.63 -4.80 14.98
N ARG A 50 -9.57 -4.74 14.05
CA ARG A 50 -9.63 -5.69 12.95
C ARG A 50 -8.48 -5.53 11.99
N PHE A 51 -8.08 -4.29 11.69
CA PHE A 51 -6.90 -4.02 10.88
C PHE A 51 -5.65 -4.62 11.52
N LEU A 52 -5.42 -4.35 12.80
CA LEU A 52 -4.23 -4.83 13.50
C LEU A 52 -4.16 -6.35 13.57
N LYS A 53 -5.30 -7.02 13.61
CA LYS A 53 -5.39 -8.48 13.65
C LYS A 53 -5.20 -9.13 12.28
N ASN A 54 -5.81 -8.57 11.24
CA ASN A 54 -5.94 -9.23 9.94
C ASN A 54 -5.23 -8.50 8.80
N GLY A 55 -4.88 -7.25 8.98
CA GLY A 55 -4.16 -6.44 8.01
C GLY A 55 -2.73 -6.17 8.43
N PHE A 56 -2.04 -5.36 7.66
CA PHE A 56 -0.69 -4.92 7.97
C PHE A 56 -0.35 -3.67 7.18
N GLY A 57 0.72 -3.02 7.59
CA GLY A 57 1.22 -1.84 6.91
C GLY A 57 2.63 -1.49 7.35
N PHE A 58 3.20 -0.53 6.67
CA PHE A 58 4.55 -0.04 6.90
C PHE A 58 4.61 1.47 6.76
N LYS A 59 5.62 2.05 7.37
CA LYS A 59 5.92 3.48 7.27
C LYS A 59 7.41 3.68 7.10
N VAL A 60 7.78 4.75 6.42
CA VAL A 60 9.16 5.20 6.32
C VAL A 60 9.26 6.53 7.05
N LEU A 61 10.13 6.58 8.06
CA LEU A 61 10.40 7.81 8.80
C LEU A 61 11.62 8.51 8.19
N HIS A 62 11.52 9.82 8.08
CA HIS A 62 12.61 10.68 7.69
C HIS A 62 12.63 11.87 8.63
N GLU A 63 13.72 12.01 9.39
CA GLU A 63 13.86 13.08 10.39
C GLU A 63 12.65 13.18 11.35
N GLY A 64 12.15 12.02 11.79
CA GLY A 64 11.03 11.93 12.72
C GLY A 64 9.64 12.14 12.09
N VAL A 65 9.57 12.33 10.77
CA VAL A 65 8.32 12.54 10.04
C VAL A 65 7.99 11.31 9.21
N ILE A 66 6.71 10.96 9.13
CA ILE A 66 6.25 9.91 8.21
C ILE A 66 6.36 10.44 6.78
N ALA A 67 7.40 10.01 6.06
CA ALA A 67 7.63 10.42 4.68
C ALA A 67 6.74 9.65 3.71
N SER A 68 6.56 8.36 3.94
CA SER A 68 5.67 7.51 3.16
C SER A 68 5.07 6.44 4.07
N GLU A 69 3.85 6.03 3.77
CA GLU A 69 3.16 4.99 4.52
C GLU A 69 2.28 4.17 3.59
N CYS A 70 2.11 2.91 3.91
CA CYS A 70 1.22 2.02 3.18
C CYS A 70 0.53 1.06 4.14
N VAL A 71 -0.70 0.72 3.81
CA VAL A 71 -1.49 -0.25 4.57
C VAL A 71 -2.21 -1.17 3.59
N SER A 72 -2.56 -2.37 4.05
CA SER A 72 -3.48 -3.20 3.31
C SER A 72 -4.87 -2.57 3.38
N ILE A 73 -5.43 -2.18 2.24
CA ILE A 73 -6.81 -1.73 2.17
C ILE A 73 -7.75 -2.94 2.20
N PHE A 74 -7.24 -4.07 1.73
CA PHE A 74 -7.93 -5.35 1.73
C PHE A 74 -6.91 -6.46 1.91
N CYS A 75 -7.28 -7.47 2.67
CA CYS A 75 -6.48 -8.65 2.86
C CYS A 75 -7.40 -9.87 2.98
N SER A 76 -7.13 -10.90 2.17
CA SER A 76 -7.80 -12.17 2.23
C SER A 76 -6.79 -13.27 2.54
N GLU A 77 -7.20 -14.53 2.45
CA GLU A 77 -6.28 -15.66 2.58
C GLU A 77 -5.28 -15.76 1.43
N ARG A 78 -5.52 -15.09 0.30
CA ARG A 78 -4.73 -15.19 -0.92
C ARG A 78 -4.08 -13.89 -1.35
N PHE A 79 -4.68 -12.75 -1.06
CA PHE A 79 -4.30 -11.47 -1.61
C PHE A 79 -4.17 -10.42 -0.52
N ALA A 80 -3.26 -9.48 -0.75
CA ALA A 80 -3.19 -8.25 0.01
C ALA A 80 -3.10 -7.08 -0.96
N GLU A 81 -4.05 -6.17 -0.90
CA GLU A 81 -4.08 -5.00 -1.74
C GLU A 81 -3.52 -3.80 -0.99
N VAL A 82 -2.56 -3.13 -1.58
CA VAL A 82 -1.85 -2.01 -0.96
C VAL A 82 -2.53 -0.69 -1.25
N ASP A 83 -2.60 0.15 -0.23
CA ASP A 83 -2.91 1.57 -0.35
C ASP A 83 -1.70 2.34 0.19
N ILE A 84 -1.21 3.32 -0.56
CA ILE A 84 0.02 4.01 -0.25
C ILE A 84 -0.14 5.52 -0.38
N ALA A 85 0.52 6.25 0.51
CA ALA A 85 0.56 7.71 0.48
C ALA A 85 1.96 8.19 0.82
N THR A 86 2.42 9.21 0.11
CA THR A 86 3.70 9.88 0.37
C THR A 86 3.45 11.34 0.70
N HIS A 87 4.11 11.79 1.75
CA HIS A 87 4.04 13.18 2.16
C HIS A 87 4.49 14.09 1.01
N PRO A 88 3.74 15.17 0.70
CA PRO A 88 4.05 16.02 -0.45
C PRO A 88 5.47 16.54 -0.52
N ASP A 89 6.07 16.84 0.63
CA ASP A 89 7.45 17.37 0.71
C ASP A 89 8.52 16.33 0.43
N TYR A 90 8.15 15.04 0.40
CA TYR A 90 9.09 13.93 0.25
C TYR A 90 8.90 13.12 -1.02
N ARG A 91 8.07 13.59 -1.94
CA ARG A 91 7.85 12.92 -3.22
C ARG A 91 9.09 12.95 -4.10
N GLY A 92 9.24 11.91 -4.93
CA GLY A 92 10.36 11.81 -5.86
C GLY A 92 11.70 11.45 -5.22
N ARG A 93 11.71 11.00 -3.97
CA ARG A 93 12.93 10.65 -3.21
C ARG A 93 13.07 9.16 -2.91
N GLY A 94 12.21 8.33 -3.50
CA GLY A 94 12.29 6.88 -3.33
C GLY A 94 11.64 6.32 -2.07
N PHE A 95 11.01 7.14 -1.25
CA PHE A 95 10.38 6.66 -0.01
C PHE A 95 9.21 5.72 -0.26
N ALA A 96 8.38 6.00 -1.27
CA ALA A 96 7.26 5.15 -1.64
C ALA A 96 7.73 3.76 -2.09
N VAL A 97 8.81 3.69 -2.87
CA VAL A 97 9.40 2.43 -3.31
C VAL A 97 9.86 1.60 -2.11
N ARG A 98 10.53 2.23 -1.16
CA ARG A 98 11.01 1.55 0.05
C ARG A 98 9.84 1.03 0.89
N CYS A 99 8.83 1.85 1.07
CA CYS A 99 7.63 1.50 1.85
C CYS A 99 6.87 0.34 1.20
N ALA A 100 6.60 0.45 -0.09
CA ALA A 100 5.88 -0.59 -0.85
C ALA A 100 6.69 -1.88 -0.95
N SER A 101 8.01 -1.81 -1.06
CA SER A 101 8.87 -2.99 -1.08
C SER A 101 8.75 -3.80 0.21
N ALA A 102 8.67 -3.13 1.35
CA ALA A 102 8.43 -3.80 2.64
C ALA A 102 7.06 -4.48 2.68
N PHE A 103 6.04 -3.83 2.15
CA PHE A 103 4.70 -4.39 2.05
C PHE A 103 4.69 -5.66 1.20
N ILE A 104 5.30 -5.60 0.03
CA ILE A 104 5.40 -6.72 -0.91
C ILE A 104 6.13 -7.89 -0.28
N ALA A 105 7.27 -7.63 0.36
CA ALA A 105 8.06 -8.67 1.03
C ALA A 105 7.25 -9.37 2.12
N HIS A 106 6.55 -8.60 2.95
CA HIS A 106 5.70 -9.14 4.02
C HIS A 106 4.57 -10.00 3.44
N ALA A 107 3.92 -9.51 2.39
CA ALA A 107 2.85 -10.27 1.73
C ALA A 107 3.37 -11.63 1.22
N ILE A 108 4.49 -11.62 0.51
CA ILE A 108 5.10 -12.84 -0.03
C ILE A 108 5.50 -13.81 1.08
N GLU A 109 6.11 -13.34 2.15
CA GLU A 109 6.47 -14.16 3.32
C GLU A 109 5.25 -14.84 3.95
N ASN A 110 4.10 -14.20 3.89
CA ASN A 110 2.84 -14.72 4.41
C ASN A 110 1.99 -15.43 3.35
N ARG A 111 2.59 -15.74 2.20
CA ARG A 111 1.94 -16.47 1.08
C ARG A 111 0.74 -15.72 0.49
N LEU A 112 0.76 -14.41 0.56
CA LEU A 112 -0.23 -13.54 -0.04
C LEU A 112 0.30 -13.00 -1.37
N LYS A 113 -0.59 -12.85 -2.34
CA LYS A 113 -0.26 -12.21 -3.61
C LYS A 113 -0.50 -10.71 -3.45
N PRO A 114 0.53 -9.88 -3.60
CA PRO A 114 0.34 -8.44 -3.57
C PRO A 114 -0.50 -7.97 -4.76
N ARG A 115 -1.43 -7.06 -4.51
CA ARG A 115 -2.25 -6.43 -5.53
C ARG A 115 -2.09 -4.93 -5.50
N TRP A 116 -2.14 -4.33 -6.66
CA TRP A 116 -2.11 -2.89 -6.85
C TRP A 116 -3.32 -2.48 -7.66
N ASP A 117 -4.04 -1.49 -7.19
CA ASP A 117 -5.20 -0.95 -7.89
C ASP A 117 -5.17 0.56 -7.77
N CYS A 118 -5.35 1.26 -8.86
CA CYS A 118 -5.37 2.72 -8.85
C CYS A 118 -6.22 3.28 -9.96
N ASP A 119 -6.54 4.56 -9.84
CA ASP A 119 -7.19 5.31 -10.91
C ASP A 119 -6.27 5.36 -12.13
N ARG A 120 -6.82 5.13 -13.31
CA ARG A 120 -6.08 5.18 -14.57
C ARG A 120 -5.42 6.53 -14.83
N GLN A 121 -5.96 7.59 -14.27
CA GLN A 121 -5.41 8.94 -14.41
C GLN A 121 -4.33 9.26 -13.37
N ASN A 122 -4.12 8.39 -12.41
CA ASN A 122 -3.08 8.57 -11.41
C ASN A 122 -1.73 8.09 -11.93
N ASP A 123 -1.06 8.93 -12.72
CA ASP A 123 0.21 8.61 -13.38
C ASP A 123 1.31 8.24 -12.37
N ALA A 124 1.36 8.91 -11.24
CA ALA A 124 2.35 8.64 -10.21
C ALA A 124 2.21 7.22 -9.66
N SER A 125 0.97 6.79 -9.40
CA SER A 125 0.69 5.44 -8.91
C SER A 125 0.95 4.38 -9.98
N LEU A 126 0.60 4.65 -11.24
CA LEU A 126 0.89 3.75 -12.37
C LEU A 126 2.40 3.53 -12.51
N ARG A 127 3.19 4.60 -12.48
CA ARG A 127 4.64 4.53 -12.59
C ARG A 127 5.27 3.80 -11.40
N LEU A 128 4.76 4.03 -10.20
CA LEU A 128 5.24 3.35 -9.01
C LEU A 128 4.97 1.84 -9.10
N ALA A 129 3.76 1.45 -9.52
CA ALA A 129 3.41 0.05 -9.71
C ALA A 129 4.35 -0.64 -10.70
N GLU A 130 4.60 -0.02 -11.85
CA GLU A 130 5.52 -0.55 -12.86
C GLU A 130 6.95 -0.67 -12.33
N LYS A 131 7.42 0.33 -11.61
CA LYS A 131 8.77 0.34 -11.02
C LYS A 131 8.95 -0.78 -10.00
N LEU A 132 7.88 -1.15 -9.29
CA LEU A 132 7.89 -2.24 -8.32
C LEU A 132 7.72 -3.62 -8.98
N GLY A 133 7.50 -3.66 -10.28
CA GLY A 133 7.35 -4.90 -11.02
C GLY A 133 5.92 -5.38 -11.23
N PHE A 134 4.96 -4.60 -10.84
CA PHE A 134 3.57 -4.90 -11.14
C PHE A 134 3.26 -4.72 -12.61
N ARG A 135 2.42 -5.62 -13.14
CA ARG A 135 1.96 -5.54 -14.52
C ARG A 135 0.45 -5.36 -14.56
N PRO A 136 -0.05 -4.48 -15.44
CA PRO A 136 -1.49 -4.29 -15.56
C PRO A 136 -2.13 -5.56 -16.11
N VAL A 137 -3.24 -5.97 -15.51
CA VAL A 137 -3.98 -7.17 -15.91
C VAL A 137 -5.37 -6.82 -16.38
N LYS A 138 -5.93 -5.73 -15.86
CA LYS A 138 -7.30 -5.37 -16.12
C LYS A 138 -7.53 -3.87 -15.98
N THR A 139 -8.23 -3.31 -16.95
CA THR A 139 -8.81 -1.97 -16.84
C THR A 139 -10.32 -2.13 -16.72
N TYR A 140 -10.93 -1.45 -15.77
CA TYR A 140 -12.36 -1.54 -15.53
C TYR A 140 -12.91 -0.19 -15.08
N SER A 141 -14.22 -0.03 -15.25
CA SER A 141 -14.91 1.18 -14.81
C SER A 141 -15.56 0.95 -13.45
N LEU A 142 -15.32 1.87 -12.55
CA LEU A 142 -15.98 1.89 -11.25
C LEU A 142 -17.06 2.97 -11.31
N PHE A 143 -18.30 2.53 -11.14
CA PHE A 143 -19.40 3.46 -10.98
C PHE A 143 -19.57 3.75 -9.50
N VAL A 144 -19.27 4.99 -9.13
CA VAL A 144 -19.67 5.47 -7.80
C VAL A 144 -21.14 5.75 -7.89
N GLY A 145 -21.94 4.76 -7.53
CA GLY A 145 -23.39 4.92 -7.51
C GLY A 145 -23.79 6.05 -6.58
N LYS A 146 -24.60 6.97 -7.10
CA LYS A 146 -25.31 7.86 -6.21
C LYS A 146 -26.35 7.04 -5.46
N PRO A 147 -26.46 7.24 -4.15
CA PRO A 147 -27.53 6.60 -3.40
C PRO A 147 -28.88 7.03 -3.90
#